data_95ab0fbdbb4d26ee0f3eb781f6a81b9d
#
_entry.id   95ab0fbdbb4d26ee0f3eb781f6a81b9d
#
_cell.length_a   1.000
_cell.length_b   1.000
_cell.length_c   1.000
_cell.angle_alpha   90.00
_cell.angle_beta   90.00
_cell.angle_gamma   90.00
#
_symmetry.space_group_name_H-M   'P 1'
#
loop_
_entity.id
_entity.type
_entity.pdbx_description
1 polymer ?
#
loop_
_entity_poly.entity_id
_entity_poly.type
_entity_poly.pdbx_seq_one_letter_code
_entity_poly.pdbx_strand_id
1 'polypeptide(L)'
;MLNLSTLKTPGVYIDEVSLLPPSVAGVETGIPAFVGYTEKNVTSDGVALLNKPTRITSMLDYSLYFGGAQPENDGITVTIKDVIDKIDADPTKEKLVSREIHAALDPAKKSKFNLYYSLLWYFANGGGPCYIVSVGLTPADGTGAPVKLALIDGVKTLESEDEPTMIVVPEAIASGDDIEIYEAALLQAARMGDRMVIVDVVQTATSKLGVAADMTTFRDNLDQHRMFAAAYYPYIDTSIDIRYADTALKIAHTRKDLVGGSGTGSFDNLAFSAVTNKEIQELIRKQISKMPLTMPPSPAMAAVWASTDRDRGVWKAPANVGLANVIGPNIKIDDDTQNNMNVDATSGKSVNAIRLLMGRGTVVWGARTLMGESNEWRYINIRRFFNFVEESVKKATYRFVFEPNDANTWVKVRGMAENFLTLQWRAGALMGAKPEHAFFVRVGLGQTMTKEDVDNGFLIIEIGMAAVRPAEFIVLRFMHKPAES
;
A
#
# COMPACT_ATOMS: atom_id res chain seq x y z
N MET A 1 -41.41 16.90 20.64
CA MET A 1 -42.84 16.58 20.61
C MET A 1 -43.59 17.55 21.51
N LEU A 2 -44.56 18.22 20.93
CA LEU A 2 -45.43 19.13 21.68
C LEU A 2 -46.25 18.32 22.67
N ASN A 3 -46.24 18.72 23.95
CA ASN A 3 -47.06 18.01 24.95
C ASN A 3 -48.51 18.49 24.84
N LEU A 4 -49.33 17.70 24.16
CA LEU A 4 -50.74 18.05 23.91
C LEU A 4 -51.56 18.30 25.19
N SER A 5 -51.16 17.73 26.34
CA SER A 5 -51.87 17.91 27.63
C SER A 5 -51.63 19.30 28.25
N THR A 6 -50.66 20.06 27.76
CA THR A 6 -50.37 21.43 28.23
C THR A 6 -51.06 22.52 27.41
N LEU A 7 -51.74 22.17 26.31
CA LEU A 7 -52.45 23.12 25.44
C LEU A 7 -53.78 23.53 26.07
N LYS A 8 -53.90 24.78 26.48
CA LYS A 8 -55.11 25.31 27.17
C LYS A 8 -55.78 26.44 26.40
N THR A 9 -55.15 26.98 25.37
CA THR A 9 -55.66 28.13 24.62
C THR A 9 -55.97 27.71 23.18
N PRO A 10 -57.12 28.05 22.59
CA PRO A 10 -57.35 27.82 21.17
C PRO A 10 -56.32 28.57 20.33
N GLY A 11 -55.61 27.85 19.44
CA GLY A 11 -54.55 28.41 18.58
C GLY A 11 -53.97 27.36 17.64
N VAL A 12 -53.12 27.80 16.73
CA VAL A 12 -52.35 26.91 15.86
C VAL A 12 -51.03 26.63 16.55
N TYR A 13 -50.75 25.37 16.80
CA TYR A 13 -49.53 24.91 17.42
C TYR A 13 -48.70 24.15 16.38
N ILE A 14 -47.41 24.46 16.27
CA ILE A 14 -46.50 23.82 15.37
C ILE A 14 -45.69 22.80 16.19
N ASP A 15 -45.76 21.54 15.81
CA ASP A 15 -44.87 20.48 16.30
C ASP A 15 -43.95 20.08 15.18
N GLU A 16 -42.67 20.42 15.28
CA GLU A 16 -41.67 20.04 14.33
C GLU A 16 -41.23 18.59 14.62
N VAL A 17 -41.76 17.65 13.85
CA VAL A 17 -41.34 16.25 13.92
C VAL A 17 -40.33 16.01 12.78
N SER A 18 -39.10 15.65 13.14
CA SER A 18 -38.12 15.21 12.13
C SER A 18 -38.57 13.89 11.53
N LEU A 19 -39.09 13.94 10.31
CA LEU A 19 -39.53 12.78 9.52
C LEU A 19 -38.37 12.17 8.67
N LEU A 20 -37.21 12.83 8.63
CA LEU A 20 -36.09 12.32 7.87
C LEU A 20 -35.48 11.14 8.63
N PRO A 21 -35.33 9.99 7.96
CA PRO A 21 -34.60 8.88 8.54
C PRO A 21 -33.16 9.30 8.87
N PRO A 22 -32.55 8.78 9.93
CA PRO A 22 -31.17 9.08 10.25
C PRO A 22 -30.27 8.73 9.06
N SER A 23 -29.34 9.62 8.73
CA SER A 23 -28.40 9.39 7.63
C SER A 23 -27.29 8.42 8.02
N VAL A 24 -26.84 7.59 7.07
CA VAL A 24 -25.59 6.83 7.18
C VAL A 24 -24.44 7.78 6.86
N ALA A 25 -23.50 7.92 7.79
CA ALA A 25 -22.22 8.54 7.50
C ALA A 25 -21.31 7.49 6.85
N GLY A 26 -20.73 7.81 5.69
CA GLY A 26 -19.72 6.94 5.08
C GLY A 26 -18.48 6.85 5.98
N VAL A 27 -17.95 5.63 6.16
CA VAL A 27 -16.67 5.43 6.87
C VAL A 27 -15.50 5.87 6.00
N GLU A 28 -14.35 6.13 6.61
CA GLU A 28 -13.12 6.39 5.87
C GLU A 28 -12.65 5.12 5.14
N THR A 29 -12.03 5.26 3.97
CA THR A 29 -11.64 4.13 3.11
C THR A 29 -10.15 4.02 2.86
N GLY A 30 -9.42 5.12 3.00
CA GLY A 30 -8.01 5.25 2.61
C GLY A 30 -7.02 5.17 3.76
N ILE A 31 -7.28 4.41 4.83
CA ILE A 31 -6.42 4.35 6.02
C ILE A 31 -5.67 3.01 6.06
N PRO A 32 -4.37 2.96 5.66
CA PRO A 32 -3.55 1.76 5.82
C PRO A 32 -3.01 1.62 7.25
N ALA A 33 -2.77 0.38 7.65
CA ALA A 33 -1.95 0.02 8.79
C ALA A 33 -0.65 -0.64 8.31
N PHE A 34 0.47 -0.09 8.74
CA PHE A 34 1.81 -0.60 8.46
C PHE A 34 2.34 -1.33 9.67
N VAL A 35 2.81 -2.55 9.47
CA VAL A 35 3.38 -3.40 10.52
C VAL A 35 4.85 -3.65 10.23
N GLY A 36 5.73 -3.38 11.19
CA GLY A 36 7.18 -3.57 11.00
C GLY A 36 8.02 -3.09 12.16
N TYR A 37 9.33 -3.08 11.95
CA TYR A 37 10.33 -2.69 12.93
C TYR A 37 10.64 -1.20 12.88
N THR A 38 11.00 -0.61 14.01
CA THR A 38 11.24 0.84 14.16
C THR A 38 12.54 1.13 14.92
N GLU A 39 13.11 2.33 14.72
CA GLU A 39 14.33 2.75 15.46
C GLU A 39 14.02 2.94 16.96
N LYS A 40 12.83 3.40 17.30
CA LYS A 40 12.32 3.51 18.66
C LYS A 40 10.82 3.21 18.72
N ASN A 41 10.32 2.87 19.87
CA ASN A 41 8.92 2.54 20.10
C ASN A 41 8.41 3.03 21.46
N VAL A 42 8.91 4.19 21.87
CA VAL A 42 8.54 4.86 23.12
C VAL A 42 8.37 6.35 22.83
N THR A 43 7.29 6.95 23.31
CA THR A 43 7.05 8.39 23.19
C THR A 43 8.01 9.19 24.06
N SER A 44 8.09 10.52 23.86
CA SER A 44 8.85 11.44 24.72
C SER A 44 8.45 11.36 26.19
N ASP A 45 7.20 11.01 26.46
CA ASP A 45 6.63 10.91 27.82
C ASP A 45 6.78 9.50 28.41
N GLY A 46 7.53 8.62 27.76
CA GLY A 46 7.82 7.26 28.25
C GLY A 46 6.71 6.23 28.00
N VAL A 47 5.72 6.53 27.17
CA VAL A 47 4.65 5.56 26.83
C VAL A 47 5.18 4.57 25.80
N ALA A 48 5.10 3.28 26.13
CA ALA A 48 5.49 2.20 25.21
C ALA A 48 4.49 2.05 24.04
N LEU A 49 5.01 1.98 22.82
CA LEU A 49 4.26 1.81 21.58
C LEU A 49 4.45 0.42 20.95
N LEU A 50 5.19 -0.47 21.58
CA LEU A 50 5.38 -1.84 21.12
C LEU A 50 4.03 -2.56 21.01
N ASN A 51 3.74 -3.13 19.84
CA ASN A 51 2.48 -3.81 19.53
C ASN A 51 1.22 -2.98 19.83
N LYS A 52 1.32 -1.65 19.71
CA LYS A 52 0.17 -0.75 19.84
C LYS A 52 -0.07 -0.03 18.51
N PRO A 53 -1.21 -0.25 17.85
CA PRO A 53 -1.60 0.52 16.70
C PRO A 53 -1.61 2.01 17.05
N THR A 54 -0.78 2.79 16.38
CA THR A 54 -0.61 4.21 16.65
C THR A 54 -0.89 5.00 15.39
N ARG A 55 -1.91 5.87 15.43
CA ARG A 55 -2.30 6.71 14.31
C ARG A 55 -1.33 7.86 14.14
N ILE A 56 -0.83 8.06 12.91
CA ILE A 56 0.02 9.17 12.51
C ILE A 56 -0.58 9.86 11.28
N THR A 57 -0.20 11.12 11.05
CA THR A 57 -0.68 11.92 9.92
C THR A 57 0.45 12.41 9.02
N SER A 58 1.69 12.26 9.45
CA SER A 58 2.86 12.80 8.74
C SER A 58 4.14 12.02 9.08
N MET A 59 5.18 12.21 8.25
CA MET A 59 6.54 11.73 8.56
C MET A 59 7.14 12.38 9.81
N LEU A 60 6.67 13.58 10.18
CA LEU A 60 7.10 14.23 11.41
C LEU A 60 6.59 13.44 12.64
N ASP A 61 5.31 13.05 12.64
CA ASP A 61 4.73 12.20 13.68
C ASP A 61 5.47 10.85 13.75
N TYR A 62 5.74 10.24 12.58
CA TYR A 62 6.51 9.01 12.52
C TYR A 62 7.88 9.18 13.18
N SER A 63 8.64 10.20 12.80
CA SER A 63 9.99 10.45 13.36
C SER A 63 9.96 10.73 14.86
N LEU A 64 8.90 11.39 15.33
CA LEU A 64 8.71 11.69 16.76
C LEU A 64 8.47 10.41 17.58
N TYR A 65 7.65 9.50 17.09
CA TYR A 65 7.24 8.30 17.82
C TYR A 65 8.12 7.08 17.54
N PHE A 66 8.58 6.91 16.30
CA PHE A 66 9.23 5.70 15.82
C PHE A 66 10.66 5.89 15.33
N GLY A 67 11.15 7.12 15.27
CA GLY A 67 12.53 7.44 14.89
C GLY A 67 12.75 7.53 13.38
N GLY A 68 13.97 7.19 12.96
CA GLY A 68 14.42 7.29 11.57
C GLY A 68 14.62 5.93 10.90
N ALA A 69 15.24 5.96 9.73
CA ALA A 69 15.65 4.75 9.04
C ALA A 69 16.81 4.05 9.76
N GLN A 70 16.85 2.74 9.67
CA GLN A 70 18.05 1.98 9.98
C GLN A 70 19.19 2.42 9.05
N PRO A 71 20.36 2.89 9.58
CA PRO A 71 21.47 3.24 8.71
C PRO A 71 22.08 2.00 8.08
N GLU A 72 22.51 2.12 6.81
CA GLU A 72 23.34 1.10 6.18
C GLU A 72 24.75 1.18 6.78
N ASN A 73 25.17 0.12 7.45
CA ASN A 73 26.45 0.11 8.20
C ASN A 73 27.58 -0.60 7.46
N ASP A 74 27.31 -1.57 6.59
CA ASP A 74 28.36 -2.34 5.90
C ASP A 74 27.98 -2.69 4.43
N GLY A 75 26.84 -2.23 3.98
CA GLY A 75 26.33 -2.54 2.63
C GLY A 75 26.88 -1.63 1.54
N ILE A 76 27.34 -0.42 1.86
CA ILE A 76 27.78 0.54 0.84
C ILE A 76 29.29 0.50 0.67
N THR A 77 29.74 0.21 -0.55
CA THR A 77 31.15 0.26 -0.95
C THR A 77 31.39 1.44 -1.89
N VAL A 78 32.36 2.28 -1.54
CA VAL A 78 32.81 3.38 -2.39
C VAL A 78 34.12 2.99 -3.06
N THR A 79 34.16 3.03 -4.38
CA THR A 79 35.37 2.74 -5.17
C THR A 79 35.86 4.02 -5.81
N ILE A 80 37.12 4.39 -5.54
CA ILE A 80 37.83 5.49 -6.21
C ILE A 80 38.89 4.87 -7.12
N LYS A 81 38.89 5.25 -8.39
CA LYS A 81 39.89 4.84 -9.37
C LYS A 81 40.60 6.05 -9.94
N ASP A 82 41.86 6.23 -9.61
CA ASP A 82 42.71 7.29 -10.16
C ASP A 82 43.57 6.76 -11.31
N VAL A 83 43.62 7.51 -12.39
CA VAL A 83 44.63 7.35 -13.43
C VAL A 83 45.64 8.48 -13.25
N ILE A 84 46.89 8.12 -13.09
CA ILE A 84 47.98 9.06 -12.87
C ILE A 84 49.01 8.95 -13.99
N ASP A 85 49.62 10.08 -14.30
CA ASP A 85 50.78 10.17 -15.18
C ASP A 85 51.98 10.55 -14.35
N LYS A 86 52.97 9.68 -14.32
CA LYS A 86 54.28 9.98 -13.67
C LYS A 86 55.10 10.80 -14.66
N ILE A 87 55.16 12.10 -14.41
CA ILE A 87 55.94 13.03 -15.20
C ILE A 87 57.41 12.86 -14.86
N ASP A 88 58.19 12.32 -15.79
CA ASP A 88 59.63 12.06 -15.68
C ASP A 88 60.04 11.02 -14.62
N ALA A 89 61.31 10.65 -14.57
CA ALA A 89 61.89 9.67 -13.63
C ALA A 89 61.80 10.07 -12.14
N ASP A 90 61.11 11.17 -11.83
CA ASP A 90 60.89 11.65 -10.44
C ASP A 90 59.57 11.08 -9.90
N PRO A 91 59.59 10.08 -9.01
CA PRO A 91 58.38 9.49 -8.45
C PRO A 91 57.57 10.43 -7.55
N THR A 92 58.07 11.63 -7.28
CA THR A 92 57.38 12.65 -6.45
C THR A 92 56.48 13.56 -7.33
N LYS A 93 56.61 13.56 -8.66
CA LYS A 93 55.85 14.37 -9.59
C LYS A 93 54.78 13.52 -10.29
N GLU A 94 53.64 13.40 -9.64
CA GLU A 94 52.49 12.68 -10.21
C GLU A 94 51.41 13.71 -10.61
N LYS A 95 50.85 13.55 -11.80
CA LYS A 95 49.69 14.30 -12.29
C LYS A 95 48.47 13.39 -12.33
N LEU A 96 47.40 13.78 -11.63
CA LEU A 96 46.11 13.12 -11.77
C LEU A 96 45.55 13.41 -13.17
N VAL A 97 45.32 12.37 -13.96
CA VAL A 97 44.74 12.45 -15.29
C VAL A 97 43.24 12.33 -15.25
N SER A 98 42.72 11.34 -14.53
CA SER A 98 41.32 11.15 -14.32
C SER A 98 41.04 10.51 -12.94
N ARG A 99 39.86 10.79 -12.40
CA ARG A 99 39.31 10.18 -11.20
C ARG A 99 37.91 9.72 -11.48
N GLU A 100 37.64 8.45 -11.24
CA GLU A 100 36.30 7.89 -11.22
C GLU A 100 35.93 7.51 -9.80
N ILE A 101 34.73 7.93 -9.37
CA ILE A 101 34.16 7.58 -8.07
C ILE A 101 32.85 6.85 -8.33
N HIS A 102 32.73 5.67 -7.77
CA HIS A 102 31.54 4.84 -7.87
C HIS A 102 31.11 4.37 -6.49
N ALA A 103 29.81 4.42 -6.20
CA ALA A 103 29.23 3.86 -4.99
C ALA A 103 28.25 2.77 -5.39
N ALA A 104 28.27 1.66 -4.67
CA ALA A 104 27.36 0.54 -4.86
C ALA A 104 26.87 0.00 -3.51
N LEU A 105 25.59 -0.36 -3.45
CA LEU A 105 24.99 -1.06 -2.33
C LEU A 105 25.03 -2.56 -2.63
N ASP A 106 25.62 -3.35 -1.74
CA ASP A 106 25.63 -4.80 -1.82
C ASP A 106 24.23 -5.32 -1.41
N PRO A 107 23.47 -5.95 -2.33
CA PRO A 107 22.14 -6.45 -2.02
C PRO A 107 22.09 -7.47 -0.88
N ALA A 108 23.19 -8.24 -0.69
CA ALA A 108 23.27 -9.24 0.38
C ALA A 108 23.45 -8.64 1.77
N LYS A 109 23.98 -7.42 1.83
CA LYS A 109 24.28 -6.68 3.08
C LYS A 109 23.31 -5.56 3.36
N LYS A 110 22.42 -5.24 2.40
CA LYS A 110 21.39 -4.23 2.55
C LYS A 110 20.54 -4.53 3.79
N SER A 111 20.22 -3.49 4.58
CA SER A 111 19.28 -3.61 5.68
C SER A 111 17.94 -4.19 5.22
N LYS A 112 17.40 -5.12 6.00
CA LYS A 112 16.10 -5.76 5.76
C LYS A 112 14.94 -5.01 6.42
N PHE A 113 15.22 -3.91 7.10
CA PHE A 113 14.25 -3.11 7.84
C PHE A 113 13.84 -1.88 7.03
N ASN A 114 12.69 -1.96 6.38
CA ASN A 114 12.26 -1.00 5.36
C ASN A 114 11.09 -0.10 5.79
N LEU A 115 10.57 -0.22 7.01
CA LEU A 115 9.34 0.47 7.40
C LEU A 115 9.44 1.99 7.26
N TYR A 116 10.56 2.61 7.67
CA TYR A 116 10.77 4.06 7.53
C TYR A 116 10.67 4.51 6.06
N TYR A 117 11.40 3.84 5.16
CA TYR A 117 11.39 4.16 3.73
C TYR A 117 10.03 3.91 3.10
N SER A 118 9.31 2.90 3.59
CA SER A 118 7.94 2.59 3.19
C SER A 118 7.00 3.74 3.50
N LEU A 119 7.07 4.31 4.69
CA LEU A 119 6.27 5.46 5.08
C LEU A 119 6.68 6.73 4.32
N LEU A 120 7.98 6.96 4.13
CA LEU A 120 8.46 8.09 3.35
C LEU A 120 7.88 8.03 1.91
N TRP A 121 7.90 6.84 1.30
CA TRP A 121 7.37 6.64 -0.04
C TRP A 121 5.84 6.70 -0.10
N TYR A 122 5.16 6.19 0.93
CA TYR A 122 3.72 6.31 1.10
C TYR A 122 3.27 7.78 1.10
N PHE A 123 3.84 8.61 1.96
CA PHE A 123 3.48 10.03 2.02
C PHE A 123 3.87 10.80 0.75
N ALA A 124 5.00 10.46 0.12
CA ALA A 124 5.43 11.08 -1.14
C ALA A 124 4.47 10.79 -2.31
N ASN A 125 3.73 9.68 -2.27
CA ASN A 125 2.70 9.32 -3.25
C ASN A 125 1.28 9.77 -2.87
N GLY A 126 1.16 10.71 -1.94
CA GLY A 126 -0.12 11.30 -1.55
C GLY A 126 -0.90 10.50 -0.51
N GLY A 127 -0.21 9.64 0.24
CA GLY A 127 -0.78 8.95 1.39
C GLY A 127 -1.28 9.93 2.45
N GLY A 128 -2.37 9.57 3.12
CA GLY A 128 -3.01 10.33 4.20
C GLY A 128 -2.67 9.76 5.58
N PRO A 129 -3.57 9.93 6.56
CA PRO A 129 -3.42 9.30 7.87
C PRO A 129 -3.23 7.79 7.75
N CYS A 130 -2.42 7.22 8.63
CA CYS A 130 -2.18 5.77 8.67
C CYS A 130 -1.88 5.31 10.09
N TYR A 131 -1.94 4.01 10.31
CA TYR A 131 -1.56 3.37 11.56
C TYR A 131 -0.19 2.71 11.43
N ILE A 132 0.60 2.82 12.49
CA ILE A 132 1.89 2.13 12.62
C ILE A 132 1.81 1.16 13.78
N VAL A 133 2.23 -0.07 13.54
CA VAL A 133 2.43 -1.10 14.58
C VAL A 133 3.90 -1.44 14.61
N SER A 134 4.60 -0.93 15.63
CA SER A 134 5.98 -1.32 15.90
C SER A 134 6.00 -2.69 16.57
N VAL A 135 6.62 -3.68 15.94
CA VAL A 135 6.73 -5.06 16.46
C VAL A 135 8.07 -5.33 17.14
N GLY A 136 8.98 -4.37 17.10
CA GLY A 136 10.29 -4.47 17.70
C GLY A 136 11.20 -3.30 17.30
N LEU A 137 12.37 -3.25 17.89
CA LEU A 137 13.40 -2.30 17.50
C LEU A 137 14.27 -2.88 16.40
N THR A 138 14.69 -2.02 15.45
CA THR A 138 15.71 -2.38 14.47
C THR A 138 17.04 -2.61 15.20
N PRO A 139 17.80 -3.65 14.84
CA PRO A 139 19.11 -3.89 15.45
C PRO A 139 20.07 -2.73 15.21
N ALA A 140 20.81 -2.31 16.26
CA ALA A 140 21.70 -1.15 16.17
C ALA A 140 22.85 -1.35 15.16
N ASP A 141 23.25 -2.59 14.91
CA ASP A 141 24.29 -2.97 13.95
C ASP A 141 23.78 -3.10 12.50
N GLY A 142 22.48 -2.95 12.27
CA GLY A 142 21.86 -3.07 10.94
C GLY A 142 21.78 -4.50 10.41
N THR A 143 22.14 -5.49 11.22
CA THR A 143 22.15 -6.91 10.83
C THR A 143 20.86 -7.63 11.21
N GLY A 144 20.67 -8.85 10.70
CA GLY A 144 19.51 -9.68 11.00
C GLY A 144 18.36 -9.52 10.02
N ALA A 145 17.24 -10.10 10.38
CA ALA A 145 16.00 -10.09 9.58
C ALA A 145 14.78 -9.91 10.49
N PRO A 146 13.69 -9.36 9.97
CA PRO A 146 12.42 -9.31 10.67
C PRO A 146 11.96 -10.71 11.09
N VAL A 147 11.40 -10.81 12.29
CA VAL A 147 10.96 -12.10 12.86
C VAL A 147 9.49 -12.31 12.51
N LYS A 148 9.18 -13.44 11.86
CA LYS A 148 7.84 -13.82 11.44
C LYS A 148 6.78 -13.68 12.54
N LEU A 149 7.02 -14.29 13.70
CA LEU A 149 6.04 -14.29 14.80
C LEU A 149 5.75 -12.88 15.30
N ALA A 150 6.76 -12.01 15.37
CA ALA A 150 6.57 -10.62 15.77
C ALA A 150 5.67 -9.87 14.76
N LEU A 151 5.88 -10.07 13.45
CA LEU A 151 5.05 -9.46 12.41
C LEU A 151 3.61 -9.99 12.46
N ILE A 152 3.41 -11.29 12.64
CA ILE A 152 2.08 -11.90 12.80
C ILE A 152 1.37 -11.36 14.04
N ASP A 153 2.05 -11.25 15.17
CA ASP A 153 1.46 -10.70 16.39
C ASP A 153 1.14 -9.21 16.24
N GLY A 154 1.98 -8.44 15.53
CA GLY A 154 1.68 -7.07 15.17
C GLY A 154 0.41 -6.95 14.29
N VAL A 155 0.25 -7.82 13.31
CA VAL A 155 -0.99 -7.88 12.50
C VAL A 155 -2.20 -8.16 13.40
N LYS A 156 -2.14 -9.10 14.32
CA LYS A 156 -3.24 -9.43 15.22
C LYS A 156 -3.72 -8.24 16.08
N THR A 157 -2.81 -7.33 16.46
CA THR A 157 -3.20 -6.16 17.26
C THR A 157 -4.18 -5.23 16.53
N LEU A 158 -4.20 -5.26 15.20
CA LEU A 158 -5.12 -4.47 14.39
C LEU A 158 -6.59 -4.93 14.49
N GLU A 159 -6.87 -6.09 15.11
CA GLU A 159 -8.25 -6.55 15.36
C GLU A 159 -9.01 -5.62 16.33
N SER A 160 -8.29 -4.84 17.14
CA SER A 160 -8.89 -3.88 18.08
C SER A 160 -9.23 -2.53 17.44
N GLU A 161 -8.80 -2.30 16.20
CA GLU A 161 -8.95 -1.01 15.52
C GLU A 161 -9.93 -1.12 14.35
N ASP A 162 -10.97 -0.28 14.36
CA ASP A 162 -12.02 -0.26 13.33
C ASP A 162 -11.72 0.66 12.13
N GLU A 163 -10.70 1.54 12.24
CA GLU A 163 -10.40 2.50 11.17
C GLU A 163 -9.56 1.91 10.03
N PRO A 164 -8.57 1.01 10.26
CA PRO A 164 -7.70 0.55 9.20
C PRO A 164 -8.46 -0.23 8.11
N THR A 165 -8.32 0.20 6.86
CA THR A 165 -8.96 -0.44 5.70
C THR A 165 -7.98 -1.20 4.81
N MET A 166 -6.68 -1.10 5.10
CA MET A 166 -5.61 -1.80 4.39
C MET A 166 -4.56 -2.29 5.38
N ILE A 167 -4.05 -3.49 5.16
CA ILE A 167 -2.90 -4.05 5.90
C ILE A 167 -1.71 -4.10 4.96
N VAL A 168 -0.59 -3.54 5.40
CA VAL A 168 0.68 -3.50 4.67
C VAL A 168 1.81 -3.97 5.60
N VAL A 169 2.53 -5.01 5.20
CA VAL A 169 3.67 -5.54 5.94
C VAL A 169 4.92 -5.47 5.06
N PRO A 170 5.60 -4.30 4.97
CA PRO A 170 6.68 -4.07 4.00
C PRO A 170 7.89 -4.99 4.21
N GLU A 171 8.02 -5.53 5.40
CA GLU A 171 9.13 -6.38 5.82
C GLU A 171 8.80 -7.88 5.76
N ALA A 172 7.60 -8.25 5.27
CA ALA A 172 7.18 -9.65 5.18
C ALA A 172 8.18 -10.49 4.38
N ILE A 173 8.51 -10.05 3.15
CA ILE A 173 9.45 -10.77 2.28
C ILE A 173 10.85 -10.86 2.92
N ALA A 174 11.29 -9.81 3.58
CA ALA A 174 12.62 -9.75 4.19
C ALA A 174 12.78 -10.71 5.38
N SER A 175 11.67 -11.18 5.97
CA SER A 175 11.66 -12.22 7.02
C SER A 175 12.01 -13.62 6.48
N GLY A 176 11.72 -13.88 5.19
CA GLY A 176 11.85 -15.19 4.55
C GLY A 176 10.65 -16.12 4.75
N ASP A 177 9.62 -15.67 5.49
CA ASP A 177 8.41 -16.42 5.83
C ASP A 177 7.15 -15.61 5.47
N ASP A 178 7.19 -14.88 4.34
CA ASP A 178 6.18 -13.94 3.88
C ASP A 178 4.79 -14.55 3.74
N ILE A 179 4.69 -15.79 3.27
CA ILE A 179 3.42 -16.47 3.04
C ILE A 179 2.59 -16.58 4.32
N GLU A 180 3.19 -17.07 5.42
CA GLU A 180 2.47 -17.23 6.69
C GLU A 180 2.03 -15.89 7.29
N ILE A 181 2.82 -14.82 7.06
CA ILE A 181 2.47 -13.45 7.48
C ILE A 181 1.26 -12.95 6.67
N TYR A 182 1.27 -13.15 5.35
CA TYR A 182 0.14 -12.77 4.51
C TYR A 182 -1.10 -13.61 4.78
N GLU A 183 -0.98 -14.91 5.06
CA GLU A 183 -2.11 -15.75 5.47
C GLU A 183 -2.76 -15.26 6.77
N ALA A 184 -1.95 -14.88 7.76
CA ALA A 184 -2.45 -14.31 9.00
C ALA A 184 -3.19 -12.97 8.76
N ALA A 185 -2.65 -12.11 7.91
CA ALA A 185 -3.28 -10.84 7.52
C ALA A 185 -4.59 -11.06 6.75
N LEU A 186 -4.62 -12.03 5.83
CA LEU A 186 -5.81 -12.37 5.05
C LEU A 186 -6.92 -12.99 5.92
N LEU A 187 -6.55 -13.85 6.86
CA LEU A 187 -7.51 -14.39 7.83
C LEU A 187 -8.15 -13.28 8.66
N GLN A 188 -7.35 -12.31 9.13
CA GLN A 188 -7.87 -11.14 9.83
C GLN A 188 -8.79 -10.31 8.93
N ALA A 189 -8.37 -9.99 7.70
CA ALA A 189 -9.17 -9.22 6.75
C ALA A 189 -10.52 -9.90 6.46
N ALA A 190 -10.54 -11.21 6.33
CA ALA A 190 -11.77 -11.98 6.11
C ALA A 190 -12.70 -11.99 7.35
N ARG A 191 -12.13 -12.03 8.56
CA ARG A 191 -12.90 -12.00 9.81
C ARG A 191 -13.51 -10.62 10.08
N MET A 192 -12.75 -9.55 9.80
CA MET A 192 -13.19 -8.17 10.00
C MET A 192 -14.17 -7.73 8.89
N GLY A 193 -13.93 -8.15 7.62
CA GLY A 193 -14.75 -7.82 6.46
C GLY A 193 -14.62 -6.37 5.96
N ASP A 194 -13.82 -5.53 6.61
CA ASP A 194 -13.70 -4.08 6.39
C ASP A 194 -12.39 -3.65 5.71
N ARG A 195 -11.42 -4.56 5.58
CA ARG A 195 -10.06 -4.27 5.13
C ARG A 195 -9.55 -5.24 4.07
N MET A 196 -8.49 -4.84 3.37
CA MET A 196 -7.78 -5.67 2.39
C MET A 196 -6.28 -5.70 2.68
N VAL A 197 -5.60 -6.72 2.15
CA VAL A 197 -4.15 -6.90 2.28
C VAL A 197 -3.47 -6.56 0.96
N ILE A 198 -2.44 -5.72 1.01
CA ILE A 198 -1.57 -5.46 -0.14
C ILE A 198 -0.37 -6.39 -0.02
N VAL A 199 -0.21 -7.25 -1.01
CA VAL A 199 0.78 -8.32 -1.03
C VAL A 199 1.90 -7.98 -1.99
N ASP A 200 3.13 -8.10 -1.53
CA ASP A 200 4.30 -8.07 -2.38
C ASP A 200 4.67 -9.48 -2.85
N VAL A 201 5.06 -9.62 -4.09
CA VAL A 201 5.54 -10.89 -4.65
C VAL A 201 7.06 -10.96 -4.49
N VAL A 202 7.58 -12.07 -3.99
CA VAL A 202 9.03 -12.30 -3.90
C VAL A 202 9.64 -12.20 -5.29
N GLN A 203 10.57 -11.27 -5.48
CA GLN A 203 11.28 -11.08 -6.73
C GLN A 203 12.66 -11.72 -6.67
N THR A 204 12.86 -12.83 -7.37
CA THR A 204 14.16 -13.47 -7.58
C THR A 204 14.70 -13.17 -8.98
N ALA A 205 13.80 -12.82 -9.89
CA ALA A 205 14.14 -12.47 -11.26
C ALA A 205 15.00 -11.19 -11.33
N THR A 206 16.02 -11.22 -12.17
CA THR A 206 16.85 -10.06 -12.53
C THR A 206 16.53 -9.53 -13.94
N SER A 207 15.67 -10.21 -14.66
CA SER A 207 15.20 -9.85 -16.00
C SER A 207 13.80 -10.41 -16.25
N LYS A 208 13.16 -9.97 -17.34
CA LYS A 208 11.82 -10.45 -17.73
C LYS A 208 11.71 -11.96 -17.90
N LEU A 209 12.81 -12.64 -18.22
CA LEU A 209 12.82 -14.10 -18.43
C LEU A 209 12.56 -14.88 -17.14
N GLY A 210 12.92 -14.32 -15.99
CA GLY A 210 12.71 -14.96 -14.68
C GLY A 210 11.32 -14.71 -14.09
N VAL A 211 10.53 -13.77 -14.63
CA VAL A 211 9.24 -13.38 -14.06
C VAL A 211 8.26 -14.55 -13.97
N ALA A 212 8.26 -15.44 -14.98
CA ALA A 212 7.38 -16.60 -14.98
C ALA A 212 7.66 -17.54 -13.79
N ALA A 213 8.91 -17.69 -13.37
CA ALA A 213 9.28 -18.50 -12.21
C ALA A 213 8.79 -17.85 -10.91
N ASP A 214 8.99 -16.53 -10.75
CA ASP A 214 8.48 -15.79 -9.58
C ASP A 214 6.94 -15.93 -9.49
N MET A 215 6.22 -15.80 -10.62
CA MET A 215 4.77 -15.97 -10.67
C MET A 215 4.32 -17.37 -10.29
N THR A 216 5.00 -18.40 -10.76
CA THR A 216 4.69 -19.80 -10.42
C THR A 216 4.86 -20.03 -8.92
N THR A 217 6.00 -19.67 -8.35
CA THR A 217 6.27 -19.81 -6.92
C THR A 217 5.25 -19.08 -6.07
N PHE A 218 4.87 -17.86 -6.45
CA PHE A 218 3.86 -17.09 -5.74
C PHE A 218 2.47 -17.75 -5.80
N ARG A 219 2.09 -18.27 -6.97
CA ARG A 219 0.76 -18.84 -7.21
C ARG A 219 0.51 -20.18 -6.51
N ASP A 220 1.57 -20.90 -6.14
CA ASP A 220 1.49 -22.13 -5.37
C ASP A 220 1.05 -21.91 -3.92
N ASN A 221 0.96 -20.64 -3.49
CA ASN A 221 0.63 -20.23 -2.12
C ASN A 221 -0.58 -19.27 -2.08
N LEU A 222 -1.03 -18.90 -0.90
CA LEU A 222 -2.12 -17.93 -0.63
C LEU A 222 -3.46 -18.32 -1.27
N ASP A 223 -3.98 -19.52 -0.91
CA ASP A 223 -5.24 -20.03 -1.46
C ASP A 223 -6.49 -19.53 -0.74
N GLN A 224 -6.35 -19.12 0.53
CA GLN A 224 -7.47 -18.68 1.34
C GLN A 224 -7.74 -17.18 1.21
N HIS A 225 -8.99 -16.79 1.31
CA HIS A 225 -9.44 -15.39 1.40
C HIS A 225 -8.95 -14.46 0.28
N ARG A 226 -8.69 -14.98 -0.92
CA ARG A 226 -8.09 -14.31 -2.08
C ARG A 226 -8.78 -13.01 -2.51
N MET A 227 -10.08 -12.86 -2.23
CA MET A 227 -10.82 -11.63 -2.56
C MET A 227 -10.40 -10.42 -1.72
N PHE A 228 -9.74 -10.66 -0.56
CA PHE A 228 -9.22 -9.59 0.30
C PHE A 228 -7.76 -9.26 0.03
N ALA A 229 -7.14 -9.88 -0.98
CA ALA A 229 -5.75 -9.66 -1.35
C ALA A 229 -5.60 -9.00 -2.71
N ALA A 230 -4.60 -8.13 -2.84
CA ALA A 230 -4.12 -7.61 -4.12
C ALA A 230 -2.59 -7.67 -4.16
N ALA A 231 -2.05 -8.42 -5.11
CA ALA A 231 -0.61 -8.58 -5.29
C ALA A 231 -0.07 -7.67 -6.38
N TYR A 232 1.17 -7.17 -6.19
CA TYR A 232 1.86 -6.26 -7.10
C TYR A 232 3.28 -6.72 -7.40
N TYR A 233 3.74 -6.42 -8.62
CA TYR A 233 5.07 -6.77 -9.14
C TYR A 233 5.44 -5.83 -10.29
N PRO A 234 6.69 -5.51 -10.55
CA PRO A 234 7.92 -5.89 -9.84
C PRO A 234 8.28 -4.91 -8.71
N TYR A 235 9.45 -5.12 -8.10
CA TYR A 235 10.06 -4.13 -7.22
C TYR A 235 10.41 -2.86 -8.00
N ILE A 236 10.52 -1.76 -7.28
CA ILE A 236 10.71 -0.44 -7.84
C ILE A 236 12.00 0.16 -7.33
N ASP A 237 12.81 0.65 -8.26
CA ASP A 237 13.97 1.47 -7.97
C ASP A 237 13.51 2.90 -7.68
N THR A 238 13.68 3.33 -6.44
CA THR A 238 13.26 4.65 -5.96
C THR A 238 14.42 5.63 -5.95
N SER A 239 14.09 6.93 -6.00
CA SER A 239 15.06 8.03 -5.81
C SER A 239 15.13 8.51 -4.36
N ILE A 240 14.74 7.66 -3.42
CA ILE A 240 14.81 7.94 -1.98
C ILE A 240 16.25 7.78 -1.51
N ASP A 241 16.75 8.78 -0.80
CA ASP A 241 18.12 8.76 -0.26
C ASP A 241 18.28 7.69 0.83
N ILE A 242 19.34 6.90 0.70
CA ILE A 242 19.70 5.87 1.67
C ILE A 242 20.42 6.52 2.86
N ARG A 243 19.95 6.25 4.07
CA ARG A 243 20.65 6.65 5.30
C ARG A 243 21.82 5.73 5.55
N TYR A 244 22.98 6.29 5.82
CA TYR A 244 24.22 5.56 6.13
C TYR A 244 25.00 6.25 7.25
N ALA A 245 25.84 5.48 7.91
CA ALA A 245 26.77 6.01 8.91
C ALA A 245 28.10 6.35 8.25
N ASP A 246 28.56 7.59 8.35
CA ASP A 246 29.84 8.06 7.77
C ASP A 246 31.04 7.22 8.27
N THR A 247 30.95 6.67 9.48
CA THR A 247 32.00 5.82 10.09
C THR A 247 32.03 4.40 9.51
N ALA A 248 30.93 3.93 8.95
CA ALA A 248 30.80 2.56 8.44
C ALA A 248 31.12 2.44 6.95
N LEU A 249 31.11 3.55 6.22
CA LEU A 249 31.48 3.60 4.81
C LEU A 249 32.99 3.38 4.63
N LYS A 250 33.35 2.30 3.92
CA LYS A 250 34.73 1.99 3.55
C LYS A 250 35.01 2.36 2.10
N ILE A 251 36.17 2.94 1.88
CA ILE A 251 36.63 3.37 0.56
C ILE A 251 37.68 2.40 0.06
N ALA A 252 37.49 1.85 -1.12
CA ALA A 252 38.49 1.15 -1.89
C ALA A 252 39.11 2.12 -2.89
N HIS A 253 40.39 2.47 -2.74
CA HIS A 253 41.06 3.41 -3.64
C HIS A 253 42.17 2.73 -4.39
N THR A 254 42.01 2.63 -5.70
CA THR A 254 43.03 2.08 -6.63
C THR A 254 43.63 3.17 -7.49
N ARG A 255 44.91 3.06 -7.77
CA ARG A 255 45.64 3.96 -8.65
C ARG A 255 46.28 3.15 -9.82
N LYS A 256 46.10 3.63 -11.03
CA LYS A 256 46.70 3.05 -12.23
C LYS A 256 47.62 4.07 -12.88
N ASP A 257 48.85 3.68 -13.14
CA ASP A 257 49.81 4.49 -13.91
C ASP A 257 49.61 4.31 -15.41
N LEU A 258 49.72 5.37 -16.21
CA LEU A 258 49.65 5.31 -17.65
C LEU A 258 50.81 4.50 -18.26
N VAL A 259 51.99 4.52 -17.63
CA VAL A 259 53.16 3.81 -18.12
C VAL A 259 53.23 2.36 -17.64
N GLY A 260 52.34 1.91 -16.82
CA GLY A 260 52.25 0.56 -16.28
C GLY A 260 52.51 0.48 -14.79
N GLY A 261 51.67 -0.26 -14.13
CA GLY A 261 51.67 -0.42 -12.69
C GLY A 261 50.32 -0.02 -12.08
N SER A 262 49.91 -0.72 -11.05
CA SER A 262 48.75 -0.37 -10.24
C SER A 262 49.15 -0.40 -8.79
N GLY A 263 48.53 0.46 -7.99
CA GLY A 263 48.77 0.57 -6.54
C GLY A 263 47.55 1.02 -5.80
N THR A 264 47.65 1.09 -4.49
CA THR A 264 46.61 1.63 -3.62
C THR A 264 46.72 3.17 -3.54
N GLY A 265 45.59 3.83 -3.49
CA GLY A 265 45.52 5.29 -3.33
C GLY A 265 45.49 5.72 -1.87
N SER A 266 45.59 7.02 -1.63
CA SER A 266 45.66 7.62 -0.29
C SER A 266 44.38 7.49 0.55
N PHE A 267 43.28 7.13 -0.05
CA PHE A 267 41.99 6.94 0.65
C PHE A 267 41.64 5.45 0.85
N ASP A 268 42.53 4.53 0.45
CA ASP A 268 42.25 3.10 0.55
C ASP A 268 42.08 2.64 2.01
N ASN A 269 41.04 1.85 2.24
CA ASN A 269 40.64 1.37 3.57
C ASN A 269 40.34 2.46 4.63
N LEU A 270 40.23 3.74 4.22
CA LEU A 270 39.76 4.78 5.10
C LEU A 270 38.25 4.72 5.31
N ALA A 271 37.80 4.98 6.52
CA ALA A 271 36.41 5.32 6.75
C ALA A 271 36.09 6.68 6.10
N PHE A 272 34.88 6.83 5.56
CA PHE A 272 34.49 8.08 4.91
C PHE A 272 34.59 9.29 5.86
N SER A 273 34.30 9.10 7.15
CA SER A 273 34.48 10.12 8.19
C SER A 273 35.93 10.61 8.36
N ALA A 274 36.92 9.80 7.95
CA ALA A 274 38.36 10.15 8.05
C ALA A 274 38.88 10.88 6.80
N VAL A 275 38.08 11.01 5.74
CA VAL A 275 38.43 11.76 4.54
C VAL A 275 38.39 13.26 4.86
N THR A 276 39.50 13.94 4.82
CA THR A 276 39.60 15.38 5.11
C THR A 276 39.34 16.27 3.88
N ASN A 277 39.48 15.72 2.67
CA ASN A 277 39.26 16.45 1.44
C ASN A 277 37.76 16.63 1.18
N LYS A 278 37.26 17.87 1.32
CA LYS A 278 35.84 18.20 1.14
C LYS A 278 35.31 17.93 -0.28
N GLU A 279 36.12 18.17 -1.32
CA GLU A 279 35.72 17.89 -2.70
C GLU A 279 35.46 16.41 -2.91
N ILE A 280 36.33 15.54 -2.38
CA ILE A 280 36.16 14.09 -2.44
C ILE A 280 34.92 13.66 -1.65
N GLN A 281 34.71 14.23 -0.46
CA GLN A 281 33.51 13.95 0.32
C GLN A 281 32.23 14.29 -0.45
N GLU A 282 32.17 15.46 -1.09
CA GLU A 282 31.00 15.88 -1.88
C GLU A 282 30.78 14.97 -3.10
N LEU A 283 31.86 14.58 -3.79
CA LEU A 283 31.77 13.64 -4.94
C LEU A 283 31.26 12.28 -4.47
N ILE A 284 31.73 11.75 -3.35
CA ILE A 284 31.25 10.49 -2.77
C ILE A 284 29.77 10.60 -2.41
N ARG A 285 29.36 11.63 -1.68
CA ARG A 285 27.94 11.86 -1.33
C ARG A 285 27.06 11.94 -2.57
N LYS A 286 27.51 12.63 -3.59
CA LYS A 286 26.81 12.72 -4.89
C LYS A 286 26.69 11.36 -5.60
N GLN A 287 27.63 10.45 -5.42
CA GLN A 287 27.52 9.11 -5.99
C GLN A 287 26.57 8.24 -5.15
N ILE A 288 26.61 8.36 -3.83
CA ILE A 288 25.67 7.65 -2.95
C ILE A 288 24.23 8.09 -3.21
N SER A 289 23.97 9.39 -3.36
CA SER A 289 22.63 9.91 -3.63
C SER A 289 22.05 9.50 -4.99
N LYS A 290 22.87 8.95 -5.88
CA LYS A 290 22.42 8.39 -7.17
C LYS A 290 22.09 6.90 -7.11
N MET A 291 22.42 6.23 -6.00
CA MET A 291 22.13 4.82 -5.87
C MET A 291 20.62 4.62 -5.70
N PRO A 292 20.00 3.71 -6.47
CA PRO A 292 18.59 3.41 -6.27
C PRO A 292 18.39 2.65 -4.96
N LEU A 293 17.34 3.01 -4.24
CA LEU A 293 16.79 2.17 -3.19
C LEU A 293 15.67 1.32 -3.79
N THR A 294 15.96 0.04 -4.05
CA THR A 294 14.96 -0.90 -4.56
C THR A 294 14.04 -1.34 -3.42
N MET A 295 12.73 -1.18 -3.62
CA MET A 295 11.70 -1.47 -2.61
C MET A 295 10.55 -2.30 -3.19
N PRO A 296 9.90 -3.15 -2.37
CA PRO A 296 8.64 -3.77 -2.73
C PRO A 296 7.55 -2.71 -2.90
N PRO A 297 6.57 -2.93 -3.79
CA PRO A 297 5.62 -1.88 -4.19
C PRO A 297 4.50 -1.58 -3.18
N SER A 298 4.21 -2.45 -2.22
CA SER A 298 3.03 -2.33 -1.35
C SER A 298 2.87 -0.96 -0.66
N PRO A 299 3.92 -0.24 -0.21
CA PRO A 299 3.74 1.06 0.43
C PRO A 299 3.21 2.13 -0.53
N ALA A 300 3.74 2.17 -1.75
CA ALA A 300 3.25 3.09 -2.78
C ALA A 300 1.84 2.71 -3.24
N MET A 301 1.52 1.42 -3.29
CA MET A 301 0.16 0.97 -3.64
C MET A 301 -0.85 1.39 -2.59
N ALA A 302 -0.52 1.33 -1.31
CA ALA A 302 -1.37 1.87 -0.24
C ALA A 302 -1.66 3.37 -0.45
N ALA A 303 -0.65 4.15 -0.84
CA ALA A 303 -0.81 5.56 -1.16
C ALA A 303 -1.68 5.77 -2.40
N VAL A 304 -1.49 4.99 -3.46
CA VAL A 304 -2.31 5.04 -4.68
C VAL A 304 -3.78 4.72 -4.36
N TRP A 305 -4.04 3.73 -3.50
CA TRP A 305 -5.41 3.43 -3.09
C TRP A 305 -6.00 4.61 -2.29
N ALA A 306 -5.30 5.11 -1.29
CA ALA A 306 -5.75 6.22 -0.46
C ALA A 306 -6.00 7.50 -1.28
N SER A 307 -5.08 7.87 -2.18
CA SER A 307 -5.25 9.04 -3.04
C SER A 307 -6.38 8.87 -4.06
N THR A 308 -6.52 7.67 -4.65
CA THR A 308 -7.63 7.39 -5.57
C THR A 308 -8.98 7.50 -4.87
N ASP A 309 -9.11 6.98 -3.64
CA ASP A 309 -10.34 7.10 -2.85
C ASP A 309 -10.69 8.54 -2.56
N ARG A 310 -9.72 9.33 -2.10
CA ARG A 310 -9.90 10.75 -1.79
C ARG A 310 -10.30 11.57 -3.01
N ASP A 311 -9.64 11.34 -4.15
CA ASP A 311 -9.75 12.20 -5.33
C ASP A 311 -10.89 11.73 -6.26
N ARG A 312 -11.26 10.46 -6.26
CA ARG A 312 -12.17 9.84 -7.23
C ARG A 312 -13.24 8.94 -6.61
N GLY A 313 -13.13 8.61 -5.32
CA GLY A 313 -13.99 7.67 -4.61
C GLY A 313 -13.52 6.21 -4.67
N VAL A 314 -13.86 5.45 -3.62
CA VAL A 314 -13.44 4.04 -3.43
C VAL A 314 -13.89 3.10 -4.55
N TRP A 315 -14.95 3.45 -5.28
CA TRP A 315 -15.45 2.70 -6.45
C TRP A 315 -14.58 2.83 -7.70
N LYS A 316 -13.60 3.74 -7.69
CA LYS A 316 -12.66 3.89 -8.80
C LYS A 316 -11.52 2.90 -8.66
N ALA A 317 -11.23 2.14 -9.73
CA ALA A 317 -10.09 1.24 -9.75
C ALA A 317 -8.77 2.00 -9.52
N PRO A 318 -7.92 1.57 -8.54
CA PRO A 318 -6.65 2.22 -8.23
C PRO A 318 -5.55 1.80 -9.23
N ALA A 319 -5.77 2.11 -10.48
CA ALA A 319 -4.86 1.83 -11.58
C ALA A 319 -4.79 3.01 -12.54
N ASN A 320 -3.79 2.98 -13.42
CA ASN A 320 -3.49 4.08 -14.34
C ASN A 320 -3.07 5.37 -13.61
N VAL A 321 -2.36 5.20 -12.49
CA VAL A 321 -1.84 6.25 -11.61
C VAL A 321 -0.32 6.20 -11.66
N GLY A 322 0.32 7.36 -11.84
CA GLY A 322 1.77 7.50 -11.82
C GLY A 322 2.32 7.45 -10.40
N LEU A 323 3.57 6.99 -10.26
CA LEU A 323 4.27 6.93 -8.97
C LEU A 323 5.31 8.05 -8.88
N ALA A 324 5.39 8.67 -7.71
CA ALA A 324 6.40 9.67 -7.37
C ALA A 324 7.64 9.04 -6.73
N ASN A 325 8.78 9.75 -6.78
CA ASN A 325 10.08 9.32 -6.25
C ASN A 325 10.52 7.95 -6.79
N VAL A 326 10.32 7.74 -8.10
CA VAL A 326 10.61 6.49 -8.80
C VAL A 326 11.60 6.76 -9.94
N ILE A 327 12.65 5.94 -10.01
CA ILE A 327 13.55 5.87 -11.16
C ILE A 327 12.92 4.97 -12.23
N GLY A 328 12.39 3.82 -11.82
CA GLY A 328 11.69 2.89 -12.69
C GLY A 328 11.39 1.55 -12.03
N PRO A 329 10.61 0.68 -12.69
CA PRO A 329 10.50 -0.70 -12.27
C PRO A 329 11.84 -1.41 -12.46
N ASN A 330 12.26 -2.19 -11.47
CA ASN A 330 13.51 -2.94 -11.50
C ASN A 330 13.56 -3.94 -12.67
N ILE A 331 12.40 -4.47 -13.05
CA ILE A 331 12.22 -5.29 -14.26
C ILE A 331 11.19 -4.62 -15.17
N LYS A 332 11.54 -4.44 -16.44
CA LYS A 332 10.61 -3.93 -17.45
C LYS A 332 9.63 -5.01 -17.87
N ILE A 333 8.35 -4.81 -17.57
CA ILE A 333 7.25 -5.70 -17.96
C ILE A 333 6.69 -5.26 -19.31
N ASP A 334 6.72 -6.16 -20.29
CA ASP A 334 6.07 -6.00 -21.60
C ASP A 334 4.66 -6.62 -21.60
N ASP A 335 3.96 -6.53 -22.74
CA ASP A 335 2.59 -7.02 -22.85
C ASP A 335 2.49 -8.54 -22.65
N ASP A 336 3.42 -9.29 -23.23
CA ASP A 336 3.44 -10.76 -23.12
C ASP A 336 3.68 -11.22 -21.68
N THR A 337 4.63 -10.58 -21.00
CA THR A 337 4.89 -10.85 -19.59
C THR A 337 3.67 -10.51 -18.74
N GLN A 338 3.05 -9.35 -18.99
CA GLN A 338 1.85 -8.93 -18.23
C GLN A 338 0.66 -9.83 -18.48
N ASN A 339 0.46 -10.34 -19.70
CA ASN A 339 -0.63 -11.27 -19.99
C ASN A 339 -0.59 -12.47 -19.03
N ASN A 340 0.61 -13.04 -18.83
CA ASN A 340 0.80 -14.16 -17.90
C ASN A 340 0.64 -13.78 -16.42
N MET A 341 0.86 -12.51 -16.05
CA MET A 341 0.63 -12.01 -14.70
C MET A 341 -0.85 -11.76 -14.43
N ASN A 342 -1.55 -11.16 -15.39
CA ASN A 342 -2.91 -10.67 -15.24
C ASN A 342 -3.97 -11.78 -15.30
N VAL A 343 -3.78 -12.77 -16.16
CA VAL A 343 -4.70 -13.88 -16.36
C VAL A 343 -3.97 -15.20 -16.15
N ASP A 344 -4.43 -15.98 -15.20
CA ASP A 344 -3.91 -17.33 -14.95
C ASP A 344 -5.08 -18.33 -14.87
N ALA A 345 -5.25 -19.11 -15.92
CA ALA A 345 -6.32 -20.09 -16.02
C ALA A 345 -6.20 -21.25 -15.02
N THR A 346 -5.00 -21.50 -14.48
CA THR A 346 -4.72 -22.64 -13.60
C THR A 346 -5.07 -22.32 -12.15
N SER A 347 -4.44 -21.29 -11.57
CA SER A 347 -4.67 -20.91 -10.17
C SER A 347 -5.78 -19.86 -10.01
N GLY A 348 -6.09 -19.13 -11.09
CA GLY A 348 -7.03 -18.00 -11.08
C GLY A 348 -6.49 -16.76 -10.32
N LYS A 349 -5.21 -16.73 -9.98
CA LYS A 349 -4.58 -15.64 -9.22
C LYS A 349 -3.96 -14.61 -10.15
N SER A 350 -4.44 -13.36 -10.07
CA SER A 350 -3.90 -12.23 -10.83
C SER A 350 -2.87 -11.46 -10.00
N VAL A 351 -1.79 -11.03 -10.66
CA VAL A 351 -0.78 -10.13 -10.11
C VAL A 351 -0.77 -8.84 -10.92
N ASN A 352 -0.89 -7.71 -10.25
CA ASN A 352 -0.96 -6.39 -10.87
C ASN A 352 0.42 -5.90 -11.26
N ALA A 353 0.58 -5.56 -12.53
CA ALA A 353 1.86 -5.07 -13.04
C ALA A 353 2.07 -3.58 -12.75
N ILE A 354 3.32 -3.20 -12.46
CA ILE A 354 3.78 -1.81 -12.47
C ILE A 354 4.70 -1.65 -13.67
N ARG A 355 4.40 -0.69 -14.54
CA ARG A 355 5.06 -0.55 -15.84
C ARG A 355 5.61 0.84 -16.08
N LEU A 356 6.71 0.90 -16.81
CA LEU A 356 7.19 2.14 -17.38
C LEU A 356 6.54 2.32 -18.77
N LEU A 357 5.65 3.30 -18.90
CA LEU A 357 4.97 3.64 -20.14
C LEU A 357 5.54 4.92 -20.75
N MET A 358 5.76 4.90 -22.06
CA MET A 358 6.30 6.04 -22.80
C MET A 358 5.39 7.26 -22.64
N GLY A 359 5.97 8.40 -22.28
CA GLY A 359 5.24 9.66 -22.06
C GLY A 359 4.41 9.74 -20.77
N ARG A 360 4.37 8.66 -19.94
CA ARG A 360 3.59 8.58 -18.71
C ARG A 360 4.40 8.24 -17.46
N GLY A 361 5.65 7.78 -17.65
CA GLY A 361 6.49 7.34 -16.55
C GLY A 361 6.08 5.97 -15.99
N THR A 362 6.45 5.74 -14.75
CA THR A 362 6.11 4.50 -14.03
C THR A 362 4.68 4.59 -13.49
N VAL A 363 3.83 3.68 -13.91
CA VAL A 363 2.39 3.65 -13.59
C VAL A 363 1.94 2.29 -13.08
N VAL A 364 0.95 2.29 -12.19
CA VAL A 364 0.21 1.09 -11.79
C VAL A 364 -0.71 0.65 -12.92
N TRP A 365 -0.50 -0.56 -13.45
CA TRP A 365 -1.18 -1.04 -14.65
C TRP A 365 -1.97 -2.32 -14.42
N GLY A 366 -2.70 -2.39 -13.29
CA GLY A 366 -3.58 -3.48 -12.90
C GLY A 366 -4.40 -3.10 -11.68
N ALA A 367 -5.60 -3.67 -11.53
CA ALA A 367 -6.52 -3.43 -10.41
C ALA A 367 -7.32 -4.69 -10.05
N ARG A 368 -6.70 -5.86 -10.15
CA ARG A 368 -7.34 -7.14 -9.80
C ARG A 368 -6.97 -7.60 -8.41
N THR A 369 -7.90 -8.26 -7.75
CA THR A 369 -7.64 -9.04 -6.54
C THR A 369 -6.93 -10.35 -6.90
N LEU A 370 -6.51 -11.14 -5.89
CA LEU A 370 -6.03 -12.50 -6.14
C LEU A 370 -7.14 -13.46 -6.64
N MET A 371 -8.43 -13.07 -6.60
CA MET A 371 -9.52 -13.77 -7.28
C MET A 371 -9.72 -13.24 -8.70
N GLY A 372 -8.65 -13.15 -9.49
CA GLY A 372 -8.63 -12.50 -10.79
C GLY A 372 -9.57 -13.06 -11.85
N GLU A 373 -9.99 -14.31 -11.71
CA GLU A 373 -10.94 -14.97 -12.60
C GLU A 373 -12.39 -15.00 -12.06
N SER A 374 -12.62 -14.47 -10.86
CA SER A 374 -13.97 -14.34 -10.31
C SER A 374 -14.79 -13.29 -11.06
N ASN A 375 -16.02 -13.64 -11.45
CA ASN A 375 -16.93 -12.65 -12.02
C ASN A 375 -17.42 -11.62 -11.00
N GLU A 376 -17.36 -11.91 -9.73
CA GLU A 376 -17.87 -11.08 -8.65
C GLU A 376 -16.75 -10.24 -8.00
N TRP A 377 -15.65 -10.88 -7.61
CA TRP A 377 -14.61 -10.28 -6.79
C TRP A 377 -13.29 -10.01 -7.51
N ARG A 378 -13.30 -10.02 -8.85
CA ARG A 378 -12.12 -9.79 -9.68
C ARG A 378 -11.40 -8.47 -9.39
N TYR A 379 -12.13 -7.40 -9.11
CA TYR A 379 -11.58 -6.05 -9.05
C TYR A 379 -11.47 -5.52 -7.63
N ILE A 380 -10.35 -4.87 -7.33
CA ILE A 380 -10.03 -4.26 -6.04
C ILE A 380 -11.08 -3.24 -5.63
N ASN A 381 -11.47 -2.34 -6.54
CA ASN A 381 -12.47 -1.30 -6.26
C ASN A 381 -13.84 -1.88 -5.90
N ILE A 382 -14.22 -3.02 -6.46
CA ILE A 382 -15.49 -3.67 -6.13
C ILE A 382 -15.43 -4.18 -4.69
N ARG A 383 -14.42 -4.98 -4.31
CA ARG A 383 -14.33 -5.49 -2.94
C ARG A 383 -14.24 -4.35 -1.93
N ARG A 384 -13.44 -3.33 -2.21
CA ARG A 384 -13.30 -2.17 -1.32
C ARG A 384 -14.58 -1.37 -1.20
N PHE A 385 -15.33 -1.19 -2.29
CA PHE A 385 -16.63 -0.51 -2.25
C PHE A 385 -17.65 -1.30 -1.43
N PHE A 386 -17.69 -2.62 -1.55
CA PHE A 386 -18.54 -3.46 -0.71
C PHE A 386 -18.14 -3.36 0.77
N ASN A 387 -16.83 -3.46 1.11
CA ASN A 387 -16.36 -3.25 2.48
C ASN A 387 -16.82 -1.90 3.04
N PHE A 388 -16.70 -0.83 2.24
CA PHE A 388 -17.14 0.52 2.62
C PHE A 388 -18.64 0.58 2.91
N VAL A 389 -19.48 0.00 2.05
CA VAL A 389 -20.93 0.01 2.25
C VAL A 389 -21.32 -0.87 3.44
N GLU A 390 -20.77 -2.08 3.51
CA GLU A 390 -21.02 -3.03 4.59
C GLU A 390 -20.71 -2.40 5.95
N GLU A 391 -19.53 -1.80 6.12
CA GLU A 391 -19.11 -1.18 7.37
C GLU A 391 -19.90 0.11 7.68
N SER A 392 -20.19 0.95 6.67
CA SER A 392 -21.00 2.17 6.85
C SER A 392 -22.41 1.85 7.33
N VAL A 393 -23.06 0.86 6.70
CA VAL A 393 -24.42 0.44 7.10
C VAL A 393 -24.38 -0.24 8.46
N LYS A 394 -23.44 -1.11 8.72
CA LYS A 394 -23.22 -1.78 10.02
C LYS A 394 -23.13 -0.74 11.15
N LYS A 395 -22.24 0.26 11.04
CA LYS A 395 -22.12 1.33 12.06
C LYS A 395 -23.38 2.15 12.21
N ALA A 396 -24.09 2.43 11.14
CA ALA A 396 -25.35 3.17 11.20
C ALA A 396 -26.49 2.37 11.82
N THR A 397 -26.46 1.04 11.73
CA THR A 397 -27.50 0.16 12.29
C THR A 397 -27.32 -0.11 13.78
N TYR A 398 -26.18 0.18 14.41
CA TYR A 398 -25.98 0.00 15.85
C TYR A 398 -27.05 0.71 16.72
N ARG A 399 -27.58 1.84 16.28
CA ARG A 399 -28.63 2.58 16.98
C ARG A 399 -29.97 1.85 17.05
N PHE A 400 -30.16 0.83 16.21
CA PHE A 400 -31.39 0.03 16.20
C PHE A 400 -31.28 -1.26 17.03
N VAL A 401 -30.11 -1.53 17.57
CA VAL A 401 -29.92 -2.66 18.50
C VAL A 401 -30.72 -2.34 19.78
N PHE A 402 -31.54 -3.28 20.22
CA PHE A 402 -32.52 -3.17 21.30
C PHE A 402 -33.75 -2.31 20.99
N GLU A 403 -33.91 -1.75 19.79
CA GLU A 403 -35.20 -1.16 19.38
C GLU A 403 -36.25 -2.26 19.11
N PRO A 404 -37.56 -1.94 19.24
CA PRO A 404 -38.62 -2.89 18.90
C PRO A 404 -38.45 -3.46 17.46
N ASN A 405 -38.51 -4.78 17.33
CA ASN A 405 -38.41 -5.45 16.04
C ASN A 405 -39.76 -5.45 15.33
N ASP A 406 -40.21 -4.29 14.87
CA ASP A 406 -41.53 -4.03 14.28
C ASP A 406 -41.43 -3.31 12.91
N ALA A 407 -42.58 -3.16 12.26
CA ALA A 407 -42.68 -2.51 10.95
C ALA A 407 -42.15 -1.06 10.95
N ASN A 408 -42.25 -0.33 12.04
CA ASN A 408 -41.78 1.05 12.14
C ASN A 408 -40.25 1.10 12.10
N THR A 409 -39.59 0.19 12.82
CA THR A 409 -38.13 0.06 12.82
C THR A 409 -37.65 -0.42 11.45
N TRP A 410 -38.32 -1.39 10.81
CA TRP A 410 -37.97 -1.88 9.48
C TRP A 410 -38.01 -0.79 8.40
N VAL A 411 -39.05 0.06 8.43
CA VAL A 411 -39.19 1.20 7.49
C VAL A 411 -38.07 2.22 7.70
N LYS A 412 -37.70 2.53 8.94
CA LYS A 412 -36.61 3.45 9.26
C LYS A 412 -35.26 2.93 8.77
N VAL A 413 -34.95 1.66 9.05
CA VAL A 413 -33.70 1.01 8.62
C VAL A 413 -33.61 0.94 7.10
N ARG A 414 -34.70 0.53 6.43
CA ARG A 414 -34.78 0.52 4.97
C ARG A 414 -34.51 1.90 4.38
N GLY A 415 -35.25 2.92 4.81
CA GLY A 415 -35.11 4.28 4.29
C GLY A 415 -33.73 4.87 4.53
N MET A 416 -33.10 4.55 5.67
CA MET A 416 -31.72 4.94 5.97
C MET A 416 -30.73 4.33 4.96
N ALA A 417 -30.81 3.03 4.71
CA ALA A 417 -29.92 2.34 3.78
C ALA A 417 -30.18 2.77 2.32
N GLU A 418 -31.45 2.89 1.90
CA GLU A 418 -31.83 3.36 0.57
C GLU A 418 -31.34 4.78 0.28
N ASN A 419 -31.44 5.68 1.27
CA ASN A 419 -30.93 7.05 1.14
C ASN A 419 -29.39 7.05 0.95
N PHE A 420 -28.65 6.27 1.73
CA PHE A 420 -27.21 6.14 1.60
C PHE A 420 -26.80 5.60 0.22
N LEU A 421 -27.44 4.51 -0.24
CA LEU A 421 -27.15 3.92 -1.54
C LEU A 421 -27.56 4.84 -2.70
N THR A 422 -28.62 5.64 -2.54
CA THR A 422 -29.00 6.67 -3.51
C THR A 422 -27.91 7.73 -3.66
N LEU A 423 -27.27 8.15 -2.56
CA LEU A 423 -26.13 9.06 -2.60
C LEU A 423 -24.93 8.43 -3.32
N GLN A 424 -24.64 7.15 -3.08
CA GLN A 424 -23.57 6.42 -3.76
C GLN A 424 -23.87 6.27 -5.28
N TRP A 425 -25.12 5.98 -5.64
CA TRP A 425 -25.55 5.92 -7.05
C TRP A 425 -25.39 7.27 -7.75
N ARG A 426 -25.83 8.38 -7.10
CA ARG A 426 -25.65 9.74 -7.65
C ARG A 426 -24.19 10.13 -7.80
N ALA A 427 -23.32 9.65 -6.92
CA ALA A 427 -21.86 9.82 -7.01
C ALA A 427 -21.21 8.98 -8.13
N GLY A 428 -21.97 8.07 -8.76
CA GLY A 428 -21.50 7.23 -9.86
C GLY A 428 -20.84 5.92 -9.42
N ALA A 429 -21.02 5.50 -8.18
CA ALA A 429 -20.49 4.25 -7.64
C ALA A 429 -21.28 3.02 -8.08
N LEU A 430 -22.54 3.18 -8.47
CA LEU A 430 -23.46 2.10 -8.85
C LEU A 430 -23.93 2.28 -10.28
N MET A 431 -24.08 1.15 -10.99
CA MET A 431 -24.62 1.08 -12.35
C MET A 431 -26.15 1.09 -12.31
N GLY A 432 -26.77 1.70 -13.32
CA GLY A 432 -28.21 1.72 -13.48
C GLY A 432 -28.76 3.10 -13.85
N ALA A 433 -29.69 3.16 -14.78
CA ALA A 433 -30.32 4.42 -15.20
C ALA A 433 -31.26 5.00 -14.13
N LYS A 434 -31.74 4.16 -13.23
CA LYS A 434 -32.61 4.51 -12.10
C LYS A 434 -32.11 3.81 -10.85
N PRO A 435 -32.43 4.33 -9.64
CA PRO A 435 -32.02 3.70 -8.37
C PRO A 435 -32.44 2.22 -8.28
N GLU A 436 -33.64 1.88 -8.74
CA GLU A 436 -34.21 0.52 -8.68
C GLU A 436 -33.41 -0.49 -9.54
N HIS A 437 -32.65 0.00 -10.54
CA HIS A 437 -31.75 -0.83 -11.34
C HIS A 437 -30.33 -0.92 -10.73
N ALA A 438 -30.01 -0.04 -9.80
CA ALA A 438 -28.68 0.09 -9.23
C ALA A 438 -28.53 -0.69 -7.90
N PHE A 439 -29.58 -0.72 -7.11
CA PHE A 439 -29.58 -1.42 -5.82
C PHE A 439 -31.00 -1.77 -5.37
N PHE A 440 -31.09 -2.65 -4.39
CA PHE A 440 -32.31 -2.87 -3.61
C PHE A 440 -31.98 -3.03 -2.13
N VAL A 441 -32.92 -2.66 -1.29
CA VAL A 441 -32.90 -2.91 0.15
C VAL A 441 -34.19 -3.59 0.55
N ARG A 442 -34.09 -4.76 1.17
CA ARG A 442 -35.24 -5.53 1.65
C ARG A 442 -35.09 -5.72 3.16
N VAL A 443 -36.17 -5.47 3.89
CA VAL A 443 -36.29 -5.77 5.30
C VAL A 443 -37.77 -5.88 5.66
N GLY A 444 -38.16 -6.97 6.31
CA GLY A 444 -39.53 -7.12 6.78
C GLY A 444 -39.97 -8.58 6.90
N LEU A 445 -41.08 -8.75 7.64
CA LEU A 445 -41.73 -10.04 7.80
C LEU A 445 -42.29 -10.54 6.44
N GLY A 446 -41.99 -11.80 6.12
CA GLY A 446 -42.34 -12.41 4.85
C GLY A 446 -41.48 -11.95 3.65
N GLN A 447 -40.50 -11.07 3.85
CA GLN A 447 -39.50 -10.66 2.86
C GLN A 447 -38.13 -11.25 3.19
N THR A 448 -37.57 -10.87 4.31
CA THR A 448 -36.23 -11.29 4.77
C THR A 448 -36.27 -12.06 6.09
N MET A 449 -37.40 -12.00 6.81
CA MET A 449 -37.57 -12.62 8.12
C MET A 449 -38.86 -13.43 8.17
N THR A 450 -38.80 -14.55 8.85
CA THR A 450 -39.96 -15.33 9.30
C THR A 450 -40.46 -14.79 10.63
N LYS A 451 -41.64 -15.24 11.08
CA LYS A 451 -42.13 -14.90 12.43
C LYS A 451 -41.18 -15.41 13.53
N GLU A 452 -40.60 -16.57 13.32
CA GLU A 452 -39.65 -17.19 14.25
C GLU A 452 -38.38 -16.33 14.38
N ASP A 453 -37.86 -15.77 13.28
CA ASP A 453 -36.70 -14.86 13.30
C ASP A 453 -37.01 -13.60 14.14
N VAL A 454 -38.19 -13.02 13.94
CA VAL A 454 -38.63 -11.82 14.70
C VAL A 454 -38.79 -12.15 16.18
N ASP A 455 -39.40 -13.29 16.51
CA ASP A 455 -39.59 -13.75 17.89
C ASP A 455 -38.25 -14.08 18.58
N ASN A 456 -37.24 -14.52 17.80
CA ASN A 456 -35.88 -14.77 18.28
C ASN A 456 -35.00 -13.49 18.30
N GLY A 457 -35.56 -12.32 17.95
CA GLY A 457 -34.86 -11.03 17.99
C GLY A 457 -33.96 -10.74 16.79
N PHE A 458 -34.06 -11.51 15.70
CA PHE A 458 -33.29 -11.25 14.47
C PHE A 458 -33.98 -10.17 13.62
N LEU A 459 -33.18 -9.17 13.21
CA LEU A 459 -33.54 -8.19 12.17
C LEU A 459 -32.61 -8.40 10.99
N ILE A 460 -33.14 -8.94 9.86
CA ILE A 460 -32.35 -9.29 8.68
C ILE A 460 -32.60 -8.26 7.59
N ILE A 461 -31.50 -7.64 7.14
CA ILE A 461 -31.50 -6.64 6.07
C ILE A 461 -30.75 -7.24 4.88
N GLU A 462 -31.39 -7.31 3.72
CA GLU A 462 -30.76 -7.71 2.46
C GLU A 462 -30.50 -6.48 1.61
N ILE A 463 -29.24 -6.33 1.16
CA ILE A 463 -28.81 -5.25 0.28
C ILE A 463 -28.14 -5.87 -0.95
N GLY A 464 -28.69 -5.57 -2.14
CA GLY A 464 -28.05 -5.93 -3.40
C GLY A 464 -27.62 -4.67 -4.14
N MET A 465 -26.40 -4.71 -4.74
CA MET A 465 -25.78 -3.56 -5.39
C MET A 465 -25.13 -3.94 -6.71
N ALA A 466 -25.31 -3.09 -7.73
CA ALA A 466 -24.62 -3.19 -9.01
C ALA A 466 -23.42 -2.23 -9.06
N ALA A 467 -22.31 -2.61 -8.46
CA ALA A 467 -21.10 -1.80 -8.44
C ALA A 467 -20.47 -1.57 -9.82
N VAL A 468 -19.92 -0.39 -10.06
CA VAL A 468 -19.28 -0.02 -11.33
C VAL A 468 -17.99 -0.79 -11.52
N ARG A 469 -17.85 -1.47 -12.66
CA ARG A 469 -16.64 -2.21 -13.05
C ARG A 469 -15.75 -1.35 -13.95
N PRO A 470 -14.41 -1.45 -13.83
CA PRO A 470 -13.51 -0.74 -14.73
C PRO A 470 -13.55 -1.32 -16.14
N ALA A 471 -13.38 -0.48 -17.16
CA ALA A 471 -13.08 -0.93 -18.52
C ALA A 471 -11.57 -1.26 -18.57
N GLU A 472 -11.24 -2.54 -18.50
CA GLU A 472 -9.87 -3.04 -18.56
C GLU A 472 -9.36 -3.17 -20.01
N PHE A 473 -10.25 -3.56 -20.93
CA PHE A 473 -9.93 -3.74 -22.35
C PHE A 473 -10.78 -2.81 -23.22
N ILE A 474 -10.11 -1.98 -24.02
CA ILE A 474 -10.78 -1.09 -24.99
C ILE A 474 -10.43 -1.58 -26.39
N VAL A 475 -11.45 -1.99 -27.15
CA VAL A 475 -11.30 -2.44 -28.52
C VAL A 475 -11.80 -1.35 -29.47
N LEU A 476 -10.91 -0.81 -30.29
CA LEU A 476 -11.24 0.14 -31.34
C LEU A 476 -11.41 -0.61 -32.67
N ARG A 477 -12.59 -0.46 -33.28
CA ARG A 477 -12.87 -1.04 -34.60
C ARG A 477 -12.97 0.07 -35.63
N PHE A 478 -12.08 0.08 -36.61
CA PHE A 478 -12.11 0.99 -37.72
C PHE A 478 -12.68 0.25 -38.94
N MET A 479 -13.72 0.79 -39.57
CA MET A 479 -14.28 0.29 -40.79
C MET A 479 -14.08 1.33 -41.91
N HIS A 480 -13.61 0.87 -43.05
CA HIS A 480 -13.57 1.72 -44.25
C HIS A 480 -15.00 1.89 -44.78
N LYS A 481 -15.49 3.13 -44.77
CA LYS A 481 -16.74 3.46 -45.45
C LYS A 481 -16.41 3.67 -46.92
N PRO A 482 -16.97 2.88 -47.89
CA PRO A 482 -16.85 3.18 -49.31
C PRO A 482 -17.41 4.57 -49.60
N ALA A 483 -16.77 5.33 -50.45
CA ALA A 483 -17.36 6.58 -50.93
C ALA A 483 -18.66 6.26 -51.67
N GLU A 484 -19.75 6.81 -51.22
CA GLU A 484 -20.99 6.80 -51.98
C GLU A 484 -20.78 7.73 -53.16
N SER A 485 -20.78 7.16 -54.41
CA SER A 485 -20.71 7.89 -55.68
C SER A 485 -22.05 8.51 -56.03
#